data_29922965e13939f4c4437ad3acbfb08c
#
_entry.id   29922965e13939f4c4437ad3acbfb08c
#
_cell.length_a   1.000
_cell.length_b   1.000
_cell.length_c   1.000
_cell.angle_alpha   90.00
_cell.angle_beta   90.00
_cell.angle_gamma   90.00
#
_symmetry.space_group_name_H-M   'P 1'
#
loop_
_entity.id
_entity.type
_entity.pdbx_description
1 polymer ?
#
loop_
_entity_poly.entity_id
_entity_poly.type
_entity_poly.pdbx_seq_one_letter_code
_entity_poly.pdbx_strand_id
1 'polypeptide(L)'
;MKKYWQCLLPPVASGALCLIVFAIFQLFPFAQRTLSWCDMNQQVVPLLLDLKNVLSGQSDLFLNMANAGGTSFWGILLFFVSSPFSLLVAFIDTKDIYLFANILVFIKIVVCAGTASLFFRNKFTSLHVLQNIALSVMYAFCGYTMMYFQNVVWLDMMYMFPILLLGMDRIIQKEKVLLYIIALTAMITIHFYLCYMVAMF
;
A
#
# COMPACT_ATOMS: atom_id res chain seq x y z
N MET A 1 -12.88 -24.21 6.44
CA MET A 1 -13.30 -23.34 5.32
C MET A 1 -14.17 -22.14 5.74
N LYS A 2 -15.20 -22.29 6.60
CA LYS A 2 -16.07 -21.16 7.04
C LYS A 2 -15.35 -19.97 7.72
N LYS A 3 -14.16 -20.16 8.26
CA LYS A 3 -13.44 -19.14 9.04
C LYS A 3 -12.72 -18.08 8.16
N TYR A 4 -12.24 -18.46 6.98
CA TYR A 4 -11.44 -17.56 6.12
C TYR A 4 -12.26 -16.61 5.27
N TRP A 5 -13.44 -17.03 4.84
CA TRP A 5 -14.30 -16.15 4.05
C TRP A 5 -14.79 -14.91 4.84
N GLN A 6 -14.85 -15.00 6.16
CA GLN A 6 -15.14 -13.84 7.00
C GLN A 6 -14.03 -12.79 7.02
N CYS A 7 -12.79 -13.17 6.63
CA CYS A 7 -11.69 -12.21 6.46
C CYS A 7 -11.81 -11.39 5.18
N LEU A 8 -12.68 -11.76 4.24
CA LEU A 8 -12.96 -11.00 3.02
C LEU A 8 -13.96 -9.87 3.24
N LEU A 9 -14.76 -9.92 4.31
CA LEU A 9 -15.77 -8.89 4.58
C LEU A 9 -15.17 -7.51 4.90
N PRO A 10 -14.09 -7.38 5.73
CA PRO A 10 -13.47 -6.09 5.98
C PRO A 10 -12.91 -5.40 4.73
N PRO A 11 -12.13 -6.06 3.84
CA PRO A 11 -11.71 -5.44 2.58
C PRO A 11 -12.89 -5.01 1.70
N VAL A 12 -13.96 -5.81 1.63
CA VAL A 12 -15.17 -5.43 0.88
C VAL A 12 -15.84 -4.20 1.50
N ALA A 13 -15.98 -4.16 2.83
CA ALA A 13 -16.54 -3.01 3.54
C ALA A 13 -15.68 -1.75 3.35
N SER A 14 -14.35 -1.87 3.46
CA SER A 14 -13.42 -0.76 3.24
C SER A 14 -13.44 -0.28 1.79
N GLY A 15 -13.50 -1.19 0.83
CA GLY A 15 -13.63 -0.87 -0.59
C GLY A 15 -14.93 -0.14 -0.89
N ALA A 16 -16.05 -0.63 -0.35
CA ALA A 16 -17.36 0.03 -0.52
C ALA A 16 -17.35 1.45 0.08
N LEU A 17 -16.81 1.62 1.29
CA LEU A 17 -16.67 2.94 1.93
C LEU A 17 -15.80 3.88 1.09
N CYS A 18 -14.66 3.40 0.59
CA CYS A 18 -13.77 4.17 -0.27
C CYS A 18 -14.47 4.60 -1.57
N LEU A 19 -15.22 3.70 -2.22
CA LEU A 19 -15.99 4.02 -3.43
C LEU A 19 -17.10 5.03 -3.16
N ILE A 20 -17.78 4.94 -2.01
CA ILE A 20 -18.78 5.95 -1.60
C ILE A 20 -18.11 7.34 -1.48
N VAL A 21 -16.95 7.40 -0.81
CA VAL A 21 -16.19 8.66 -0.70
C VAL A 21 -15.78 9.18 -2.08
N PHE A 22 -15.26 8.30 -2.95
CA PHE A 22 -14.88 8.68 -4.31
C PHE A 22 -16.06 9.22 -5.11
N ALA A 23 -17.25 8.61 -4.97
CA ALA A 23 -18.47 9.09 -5.63
C ALA A 23 -18.91 10.46 -5.13
N ILE A 24 -18.90 10.67 -3.79
CA ILE A 24 -19.28 11.95 -3.17
C ILE A 24 -18.36 13.10 -3.65
N PHE A 25 -17.04 12.84 -3.69
CA PHE A 25 -16.05 13.84 -4.10
C PHE A 25 -15.79 13.87 -5.60
N GLN A 26 -16.56 13.11 -6.38
CA GLN A 26 -16.43 13.03 -7.84
C GLN A 26 -15.00 12.66 -8.29
N LEU A 27 -14.37 11.73 -7.56
CA LEU A 27 -13.06 11.21 -7.91
C LEU A 27 -13.17 10.08 -8.94
N PHE A 28 -12.12 9.86 -9.72
CA PHE A 28 -12.06 8.69 -10.60
C PHE A 28 -12.26 7.37 -9.80
N PRO A 29 -13.10 6.42 -10.26
CA PRO A 29 -13.68 6.28 -11.60
C PRO A 29 -15.03 7.01 -11.85
N PHE A 30 -15.57 7.73 -10.89
CA PHE A 30 -16.89 8.38 -11.04
C PHE A 30 -16.84 9.71 -11.83
N ALA A 31 -15.69 10.40 -11.81
CA ALA A 31 -15.38 11.56 -12.62
C ALA A 31 -13.87 11.66 -12.87
N GLN A 32 -13.41 12.73 -13.55
CA GLN A 32 -12.01 12.93 -13.91
C GLN A 32 -11.16 13.61 -12.82
N ARG A 33 -11.65 13.69 -11.59
CA ARG A 33 -10.90 14.26 -10.47
C ARG A 33 -9.95 13.25 -9.86
N THR A 34 -8.81 13.73 -9.41
CA THR A 34 -7.76 12.90 -8.79
C THR A 34 -7.52 13.27 -7.33
N LEU A 35 -6.97 12.34 -6.56
CA LEU A 35 -6.47 12.56 -5.20
C LEU A 35 -5.09 13.24 -5.19
N SER A 36 -4.50 13.49 -6.37
CA SER A 36 -3.14 14.00 -6.47
C SER A 36 -3.05 15.46 -6.03
N TRP A 37 -2.52 15.65 -4.84
CA TRP A 37 -2.13 16.94 -4.30
C TRP A 37 -0.80 16.81 -3.54
N CYS A 38 -0.14 17.92 -3.26
CA CYS A 38 1.13 17.94 -2.52
C CYS A 38 2.15 16.95 -3.12
N ASP A 39 2.77 16.10 -2.30
CA ASP A 39 3.80 15.16 -2.72
C ASP A 39 3.33 14.17 -3.80
N MET A 40 2.06 13.78 -3.79
CA MET A 40 1.54 12.91 -4.85
C MET A 40 1.65 13.56 -6.22
N ASN A 41 1.32 14.85 -6.32
CA ASN A 41 1.38 15.60 -7.58
C ASN A 41 2.82 15.96 -7.98
N GLN A 42 3.65 16.36 -7.01
CA GLN A 42 4.99 16.89 -7.27
C GLN A 42 6.07 15.81 -7.33
N GLN A 43 5.84 14.64 -6.72
CA GLN A 43 6.85 13.60 -6.56
C GLN A 43 6.35 12.23 -7.01
N VAL A 44 5.26 11.70 -6.43
CA VAL A 44 4.85 10.32 -6.67
C VAL A 44 4.45 10.08 -8.12
N VAL A 45 3.60 10.94 -8.70
CA VAL A 45 3.13 10.77 -10.09
C VAL A 45 4.28 10.93 -11.09
N PRO A 46 5.16 11.95 -11.01
CA PRO A 46 6.36 12.02 -11.85
C PRO A 46 7.26 10.78 -11.74
N LEU A 47 7.48 10.25 -10.53
CA LEU A 47 8.31 9.06 -10.33
C LEU A 47 7.63 7.77 -10.84
N LEU A 48 6.31 7.69 -10.82
CA LEU A 48 5.57 6.60 -11.49
C LEU A 48 5.71 6.68 -13.02
N LEU A 49 5.75 7.89 -13.59
CA LEU A 49 6.04 8.09 -15.02
C LEU A 49 7.47 7.62 -15.35
N ASP A 50 8.44 7.98 -14.52
CA ASP A 50 9.82 7.53 -14.70
C ASP A 50 9.93 6.00 -14.59
N LEU A 51 9.23 5.40 -13.62
CA LEU A 51 9.16 3.93 -13.51
C LEU A 51 8.58 3.30 -14.79
N LYS A 52 7.51 3.88 -15.33
CA LYS A 52 6.92 3.43 -16.60
C LYS A 52 7.93 3.52 -17.75
N ASN A 53 8.66 4.63 -17.85
CA ASN A 53 9.69 4.82 -18.89
C ASN A 53 10.82 3.79 -18.76
N VAL A 54 11.26 3.49 -17.54
CA VAL A 54 12.25 2.42 -17.29
C VAL A 54 11.69 1.05 -17.69
N LEU A 55 10.46 0.72 -17.27
CA LEU A 55 9.83 -0.56 -17.59
C LEU A 55 9.57 -0.75 -19.09
N SER A 56 9.38 0.35 -19.83
CA SER A 56 9.22 0.33 -21.29
C SER A 56 10.56 0.42 -22.07
N GLY A 57 11.69 0.49 -21.38
CA GLY A 57 13.02 0.62 -21.99
C GLY A 57 13.32 2.00 -22.57
N GLN A 58 12.55 3.02 -22.24
CA GLN A 58 12.77 4.41 -22.70
C GLN A 58 13.75 5.18 -21.82
N SER A 59 14.02 4.70 -20.62
CA SER A 59 14.95 5.29 -19.65
C SER A 59 15.83 4.21 -19.02
N ASP A 60 17.04 4.59 -18.61
CA ASP A 60 17.96 3.69 -17.94
C ASP A 60 17.67 3.63 -16.44
N LEU A 61 17.83 2.43 -15.85
CA LEU A 61 17.65 2.19 -14.42
C LEU A 61 18.76 2.82 -13.57
N PHE A 62 19.98 2.88 -14.11
CA PHE A 62 21.16 3.35 -13.40
C PHE A 62 21.45 4.82 -13.60
N LEU A 63 21.00 5.41 -14.74
CA LEU A 63 21.20 6.83 -15.04
C LEU A 63 19.89 7.43 -15.55
N ASN A 64 19.23 8.21 -14.71
CA ASN A 64 18.04 8.95 -15.08
C ASN A 64 18.34 10.46 -15.08
N MET A 65 18.34 11.06 -16.27
CA MET A 65 18.62 12.51 -16.45
C MET A 65 17.42 13.39 -16.07
N ALA A 66 16.23 12.85 -15.93
CA ALA A 66 15.04 13.60 -15.53
C ALA A 66 15.03 13.97 -14.04
N ASN A 67 15.84 13.30 -13.23
CA ASN A 67 15.92 13.54 -11.79
C ASN A 67 17.26 14.18 -11.40
N ALA A 68 17.21 15.34 -10.73
CA ALA A 68 18.32 16.04 -10.11
C ALA A 68 19.55 16.23 -11.02
N GLY A 69 19.34 16.37 -12.35
CA GLY A 69 20.43 16.55 -13.31
C GLY A 69 21.24 15.29 -13.63
N GLY A 70 20.71 14.12 -13.31
CA GLY A 70 21.32 12.80 -13.55
C GLY A 70 21.61 12.07 -12.25
N THR A 71 20.73 11.16 -11.88
CA THR A 71 20.92 10.31 -10.69
C THR A 71 20.53 8.85 -11.03
N SER A 72 20.94 7.93 -10.17
CA SER A 72 20.52 6.54 -10.28
C SER A 72 19.04 6.40 -9.93
N PHE A 73 18.24 5.96 -10.89
CA PHE A 73 16.83 5.65 -10.63
C PHE A 73 16.65 4.46 -9.67
N TRP A 74 17.66 3.60 -9.55
CA TRP A 74 17.63 2.46 -8.62
C TRP A 74 17.42 2.91 -7.15
N GLY A 75 18.11 3.98 -6.73
CA GLY A 75 17.90 4.53 -5.38
C GLY A 75 16.51 5.14 -5.19
N ILE A 76 16.01 5.83 -6.22
CA ILE A 76 14.66 6.41 -6.23
C ILE A 76 13.61 5.30 -6.21
N LEU A 77 13.80 4.25 -7.01
CA LEU A 77 12.92 3.09 -7.04
C LEU A 77 12.73 2.51 -5.64
N LEU A 78 13.83 2.20 -4.94
CA LEU A 78 13.80 1.56 -3.61
C LEU A 78 13.26 2.46 -2.49
N PHE A 79 13.13 3.76 -2.73
CA PHE A 79 12.62 4.69 -1.72
C PHE A 79 11.19 5.16 -1.98
N PHE A 80 10.79 5.36 -3.25
CA PHE A 80 9.52 6.02 -3.59
C PHE A 80 8.52 5.14 -4.34
N VAL A 81 8.96 4.18 -5.15
CA VAL A 81 8.09 3.46 -6.09
C VAL A 81 8.29 1.94 -6.10
N SER A 82 9.01 1.39 -5.13
CA SER A 82 9.30 -0.06 -4.99
C SER A 82 8.09 -0.90 -4.59
N SER A 83 6.93 -0.29 -4.39
CA SER A 83 5.69 -1.01 -4.11
C SER A 83 5.36 -1.98 -5.25
N PRO A 84 4.97 -3.24 -4.97
CA PRO A 84 4.55 -4.18 -6.00
C PRO A 84 3.35 -3.67 -6.81
N PHE A 85 2.48 -2.85 -6.21
CA PHE A 85 1.36 -2.22 -6.90
C PHE A 85 1.80 -1.11 -7.86
N SER A 86 2.95 -0.47 -7.64
CA SER A 86 3.49 0.54 -8.55
C SER A 86 3.86 -0.06 -9.91
N LEU A 87 4.23 -1.35 -9.98
CA LEU A 87 4.54 -2.04 -11.22
C LEU A 87 3.35 -2.11 -12.19
N LEU A 88 2.12 -1.97 -11.68
CA LEU A 88 0.92 -1.92 -12.51
C LEU A 88 0.92 -0.71 -13.46
N VAL A 89 1.76 0.32 -13.20
CA VAL A 89 1.93 1.48 -14.08
C VAL A 89 2.36 1.08 -15.51
N ALA A 90 3.02 -0.07 -15.66
CA ALA A 90 3.42 -0.60 -16.98
C ALA A 90 2.23 -0.78 -17.93
N PHE A 91 1.04 -1.03 -17.41
CA PHE A 91 -0.20 -1.28 -18.18
C PHE A 91 -1.08 -0.03 -18.32
N ILE A 92 -0.68 1.12 -17.79
CA ILE A 92 -1.48 2.34 -17.76
C ILE A 92 -0.96 3.31 -18.82
N ASP A 93 -1.84 3.94 -19.58
CA ASP A 93 -1.45 5.01 -20.50
C ASP A 93 -0.86 6.20 -19.75
N THR A 94 0.14 6.86 -20.35
CA THR A 94 0.83 8.01 -19.74
C THR A 94 -0.13 9.12 -19.32
N LYS A 95 -1.16 9.38 -20.12
CA LYS A 95 -2.20 10.39 -19.84
C LYS A 95 -3.05 10.08 -18.60
N ASP A 96 -3.14 8.80 -18.19
CA ASP A 96 -4.01 8.32 -17.13
C ASP A 96 -3.25 8.03 -15.82
N ILE A 97 -1.94 8.36 -15.74
CA ILE A 97 -1.11 8.09 -14.54
C ILE A 97 -1.67 8.80 -13.31
N TYR A 98 -2.20 10.02 -13.46
CA TYR A 98 -2.87 10.73 -12.35
C TYR A 98 -4.11 10.00 -11.85
N LEU A 99 -4.90 9.42 -12.75
CA LEU A 99 -6.07 8.61 -12.40
C LEU A 99 -5.66 7.29 -11.74
N PHE A 100 -4.56 6.73 -12.19
CA PHE A 100 -3.97 5.53 -11.61
C PHE A 100 -3.57 5.71 -10.14
N ALA A 101 -3.14 6.91 -9.73
CA ALA A 101 -2.85 7.20 -8.33
C ALA A 101 -4.07 6.96 -7.41
N ASN A 102 -5.30 7.28 -7.87
CA ASN A 102 -6.53 6.96 -7.13
C ASN A 102 -6.70 5.45 -6.95
N ILE A 103 -6.43 4.68 -8.01
CA ILE A 103 -6.51 3.21 -7.99
C ILE A 103 -5.50 2.64 -6.99
N LEU A 104 -4.26 3.16 -6.96
CA LEU A 104 -3.24 2.73 -6.00
C LEU A 104 -3.69 2.95 -4.55
N VAL A 105 -4.21 4.13 -4.23
CA VAL A 105 -4.71 4.42 -2.88
C VAL A 105 -5.86 3.47 -2.52
N PHE A 106 -6.81 3.29 -3.44
CA PHE A 106 -7.95 2.39 -3.25
C PHE A 106 -7.49 0.95 -2.95
N ILE A 107 -6.63 0.38 -3.80
CA ILE A 107 -6.14 -0.99 -3.63
C ILE A 107 -5.43 -1.14 -2.28
N LYS A 108 -4.56 -0.19 -1.92
CA LYS A 108 -3.79 -0.27 -0.67
C LYS A 108 -4.66 -0.19 0.58
N ILE A 109 -5.70 0.65 0.58
CA ILE A 109 -6.69 0.70 1.68
C ILE A 109 -7.43 -0.63 1.81
N VAL A 110 -7.87 -1.21 0.70
CA VAL A 110 -8.57 -2.50 0.69
C VAL A 110 -7.67 -3.63 1.21
N VAL A 111 -6.42 -3.67 0.74
CA VAL A 111 -5.43 -4.67 1.19
C VAL A 111 -5.09 -4.47 2.67
N CYS A 112 -4.98 -3.21 3.13
CA CYS A 112 -4.73 -2.87 4.53
C CYS A 112 -5.83 -3.44 5.45
N ALA A 113 -7.10 -3.26 5.09
CA ALA A 113 -8.21 -3.84 5.84
C ALA A 113 -8.17 -5.37 5.85
N GLY A 114 -7.75 -5.98 4.73
CA GLY A 114 -7.62 -7.43 4.61
C GLY A 114 -6.54 -8.01 5.52
N THR A 115 -5.37 -7.42 5.53
CA THR A 115 -4.24 -7.87 6.37
C THR A 115 -4.50 -7.64 7.85
N ALA A 116 -5.11 -6.51 8.21
CA ALA A 116 -5.56 -6.24 9.58
C ALA A 116 -6.59 -7.27 10.05
N SER A 117 -7.57 -7.60 9.18
CA SER A 117 -8.55 -8.65 9.47
C SER A 117 -7.91 -10.01 9.73
N LEU A 118 -6.93 -10.39 8.93
CA LEU A 118 -6.18 -11.63 9.13
C LEU A 118 -5.47 -11.64 10.49
N PHE A 119 -4.81 -10.55 10.85
CA PHE A 119 -4.13 -10.43 12.13
C PHE A 119 -5.13 -10.51 13.30
N PHE A 120 -6.18 -9.69 13.31
CA PHE A 120 -7.15 -9.65 14.41
C PHE A 120 -7.83 -11.01 14.64
N ARG A 121 -8.23 -11.69 13.58
CA ARG A 121 -8.87 -13.02 13.70
C ARG A 121 -7.93 -14.13 14.15
N ASN A 122 -6.66 -14.03 13.85
CA ASN A 122 -5.68 -14.99 14.36
C ASN A 122 -5.32 -14.71 15.81
N LYS A 123 -5.22 -13.44 16.19
CA LYS A 123 -4.86 -13.02 17.54
C LYS A 123 -6.02 -13.19 18.54
N PHE A 124 -7.22 -12.81 18.12
CA PHE A 124 -8.40 -12.81 18.99
C PHE A 124 -9.43 -13.83 18.49
N THR A 125 -9.32 -15.06 18.99
CA THR A 125 -10.14 -16.21 18.52
C THR A 125 -11.64 -16.06 18.80
N SER A 126 -12.01 -15.28 19.82
CA SER A 126 -13.42 -15.01 20.21
C SER A 126 -14.02 -13.78 19.51
N LEU A 127 -13.27 -13.13 18.61
CA LEU A 127 -13.72 -11.89 17.95
C LEU A 127 -14.95 -12.14 17.07
N HIS A 128 -16.03 -11.41 17.33
CA HIS A 128 -17.22 -11.46 16.47
C HIS A 128 -16.96 -10.84 15.11
N VAL A 129 -17.64 -11.32 14.06
CA VAL A 129 -17.42 -10.87 12.68
C VAL A 129 -17.57 -9.36 12.53
N LEU A 130 -18.60 -8.78 13.14
CA LEU A 130 -18.84 -7.32 13.07
C LEU A 130 -17.73 -6.51 13.76
N GLN A 131 -17.20 -7.00 14.89
CA GLN A 131 -16.06 -6.38 15.56
C GLN A 131 -14.81 -6.43 14.69
N ASN A 132 -14.56 -7.56 14.02
CA ASN A 132 -13.45 -7.69 13.09
C ASN A 132 -13.58 -6.70 11.90
N ILE A 133 -14.79 -6.55 11.34
CA ILE A 133 -15.04 -5.55 10.30
C ILE A 133 -14.74 -4.16 10.83
N ALA A 134 -15.30 -3.77 11.97
CA ALA A 134 -15.11 -2.44 12.55
C ALA A 134 -13.65 -2.13 12.81
N LEU A 135 -12.92 -3.02 13.50
CA LEU A 135 -11.50 -2.82 13.82
C LEU A 135 -10.63 -2.74 12.57
N SER A 136 -10.89 -3.58 11.56
CA SER A 136 -10.11 -3.59 10.32
C SER A 136 -10.37 -2.33 9.47
N VAL A 137 -11.62 -1.86 9.41
CA VAL A 137 -11.97 -0.60 8.75
C VAL A 137 -11.33 0.58 9.49
N MET A 138 -11.43 0.64 10.82
CA MET A 138 -10.79 1.69 11.63
C MET A 138 -9.27 1.71 11.44
N TYR A 139 -8.64 0.55 11.33
CA TYR A 139 -7.20 0.46 11.04
C TYR A 139 -6.87 0.98 9.64
N ALA A 140 -7.60 0.56 8.62
CA ALA A 140 -7.36 0.97 7.23
C ALA A 140 -7.60 2.48 7.00
N PHE A 141 -8.54 3.08 7.74
CA PHE A 141 -8.86 4.52 7.69
C PHE A 141 -8.33 5.29 8.91
N CYS A 142 -7.25 4.81 9.53
CA CYS A 142 -6.65 5.51 10.67
C CYS A 142 -6.04 6.85 10.25
N GLY A 143 -5.72 7.68 11.24
CA GLY A 143 -5.15 9.02 11.02
C GLY A 143 -3.89 9.01 10.15
N TYR A 144 -3.03 7.99 10.29
CA TYR A 144 -1.85 7.85 9.44
C TYR A 144 -2.22 7.71 7.96
N THR A 145 -3.14 6.81 7.63
CA THR A 145 -3.60 6.62 6.25
C THR A 145 -4.21 7.91 5.69
N MET A 146 -5.03 8.61 6.48
CA MET A 146 -5.70 9.83 6.05
C MET A 146 -4.76 11.02 5.88
N MET A 147 -3.67 11.08 6.62
CA MET A 147 -2.68 12.17 6.51
C MET A 147 -1.64 11.90 5.41
N TYR A 148 -1.30 10.63 5.16
CA TYR A 148 -0.15 10.27 4.32
C TYR A 148 -0.50 9.48 3.05
N PHE A 149 -1.79 9.40 2.65
CA PHE A 149 -2.18 8.71 1.41
C PHE A 149 -1.51 9.29 0.15
N GLN A 150 -1.09 10.55 0.20
CA GLN A 150 -0.34 11.22 -0.86
C GLN A 150 1.03 10.57 -1.15
N ASN A 151 1.64 9.95 -0.16
CA ASN A 151 2.85 9.16 -0.29
C ASN A 151 2.48 7.67 -0.38
N VAL A 152 2.02 7.23 -1.54
CA VAL A 152 1.40 5.90 -1.72
C VAL A 152 2.28 4.75 -1.25
N VAL A 153 3.62 4.87 -1.31
CA VAL A 153 4.54 3.83 -0.81
C VAL A 153 4.51 3.71 0.72
N TRP A 154 4.12 4.76 1.43
CA TRP A 154 4.00 4.71 2.89
C TRP A 154 2.81 3.87 3.34
N LEU A 155 1.79 3.74 2.50
CA LEU A 155 0.66 2.84 2.75
C LEU A 155 1.05 1.37 2.68
N ASP A 156 2.18 1.05 2.04
CA ASP A 156 2.68 -0.34 2.01
C ASP A 156 3.06 -0.81 3.41
N MET A 157 3.60 0.08 4.24
CA MET A 157 3.88 -0.25 5.63
C MET A 157 2.61 -0.58 6.41
N MET A 158 1.50 0.12 6.11
CA MET A 158 0.23 -0.11 6.80
C MET A 158 -0.34 -1.50 6.54
N TYR A 159 -0.29 -2.02 5.31
CA TYR A 159 -0.80 -3.37 5.07
C TYR A 159 0.21 -4.47 5.41
N MET A 160 1.51 -4.16 5.44
CA MET A 160 2.54 -5.14 5.79
C MET A 160 2.71 -5.29 7.31
N PHE A 161 2.46 -4.24 8.09
CA PHE A 161 2.62 -4.28 9.53
C PHE A 161 1.76 -5.36 10.22
N PRO A 162 0.46 -5.55 9.91
CA PRO A 162 -0.30 -6.66 10.48
C PRO A 162 0.25 -8.05 10.11
N ILE A 163 0.86 -8.19 8.93
CA ILE A 163 1.50 -9.45 8.50
C ILE A 163 2.77 -9.70 9.32
N LEU A 164 3.56 -8.65 9.55
CA LEU A 164 4.75 -8.72 10.41
C LEU A 164 4.38 -9.14 11.83
N LEU A 165 3.36 -8.49 12.43
CA LEU A 165 2.86 -8.83 13.75
C LEU A 165 2.34 -10.28 13.83
N LEU A 166 1.68 -10.77 12.78
CA LEU A 166 1.24 -12.16 12.70
C LEU A 166 2.45 -13.10 12.64
N GLY A 167 3.51 -12.73 11.93
CA GLY A 167 4.78 -13.46 11.91
C GLY A 167 5.44 -13.52 13.29
N MET A 168 5.48 -12.39 14.01
CA MET A 168 5.98 -12.33 15.39
C MET A 168 5.16 -13.20 16.35
N ASP A 169 3.83 -13.15 16.25
CA ASP A 169 2.95 -13.97 17.10
C ASP A 169 3.22 -15.47 16.91
N ARG A 170 3.47 -15.91 15.65
CA ARG A 170 3.87 -17.29 15.36
C ARG A 170 5.21 -17.67 15.98
N ILE A 171 6.20 -16.78 15.99
CA ILE A 171 7.49 -17.03 16.66
C ILE A 171 7.28 -17.22 18.16
N ILE A 172 6.47 -16.36 18.79
CA ILE A 172 6.14 -16.46 20.23
C ILE A 172 5.46 -17.79 20.54
N GLN A 173 4.62 -18.29 19.62
CA GLN A 173 3.94 -19.58 19.73
C GLN A 173 4.83 -20.77 19.34
N LYS A 174 6.13 -20.54 19.07
CA LYS A 174 7.12 -21.55 18.64
C LYS A 174 6.75 -22.23 17.31
N GLU A 175 6.04 -21.54 16.45
CA GLU A 175 5.76 -21.95 15.08
C GLU A 175 6.88 -21.53 14.10
N LYS A 176 6.60 -21.66 12.78
CA LYS A 176 7.57 -21.33 11.72
C LYS A 176 7.86 -19.83 11.64
N VAL A 177 9.14 -19.47 11.65
CA VAL A 177 9.65 -18.09 11.55
C VAL A 177 9.53 -17.50 10.13
N LEU A 178 9.23 -18.32 9.12
CA LEU A 178 9.29 -17.94 7.70
C LEU A 178 8.44 -16.73 7.36
N LEU A 179 7.22 -16.64 7.92
CA LEU A 179 6.32 -15.49 7.65
C LEU A 179 6.93 -14.17 8.12
N TYR A 180 7.57 -14.18 9.30
CA TYR A 180 8.24 -12.99 9.84
C TYR A 180 9.41 -12.57 8.94
N ILE A 181 10.26 -13.50 8.52
CA ILE A 181 11.41 -13.23 7.64
C ILE A 181 10.92 -12.64 6.32
N ILE A 182 9.92 -13.24 5.67
CA ILE A 182 9.38 -12.75 4.40
C ILE A 182 8.81 -11.35 4.56
N ALA A 183 7.97 -11.12 5.60
CA ALA A 183 7.35 -9.82 5.84
C ALA A 183 8.40 -8.73 6.10
N LEU A 184 9.37 -9.01 6.97
CA LEU A 184 10.45 -8.06 7.30
C LEU A 184 11.32 -7.75 6.08
N THR A 185 11.74 -8.78 5.32
CA THR A 185 12.53 -8.59 4.10
C THR A 185 11.78 -7.74 3.07
N ALA A 186 10.49 -8.02 2.86
CA ALA A 186 9.67 -7.24 1.96
C ALA A 186 9.52 -5.79 2.44
N MET A 187 9.29 -5.53 3.73
CA MET A 187 9.22 -4.17 4.29
C MET A 187 10.53 -3.40 4.09
N ILE A 188 11.67 -4.03 4.35
CA ILE A 188 13.00 -3.41 4.13
C ILE A 188 13.19 -3.06 2.66
N THR A 189 12.83 -3.98 1.75
CA THR A 189 13.00 -3.78 0.30
C THR A 189 12.08 -2.68 -0.24
N ILE A 190 10.83 -2.60 0.26
CA ILE A 190 9.87 -1.59 -0.20
C ILE A 190 10.23 -0.21 0.36
N HIS A 191 10.56 -0.11 1.65
CA HIS A 191 10.87 1.18 2.25
C HIS A 191 11.67 1.03 3.55
N PHE A 192 12.98 0.93 3.41
CA PHE A 192 13.90 0.67 4.53
C PHE A 192 13.77 1.70 5.67
N TYR A 193 13.56 2.98 5.36
CA TYR A 193 13.46 4.04 6.36
C TYR A 193 12.22 3.89 7.27
N LEU A 194 11.05 3.68 6.68
CA LEU A 194 9.84 3.43 7.48
C LEU A 194 9.88 2.06 8.17
N CYS A 195 10.49 1.05 7.54
CA CYS A 195 10.69 -0.24 8.19
C CYS A 195 11.57 -0.11 9.43
N TYR A 196 12.63 0.72 9.38
CA TYR A 196 13.46 1.03 10.55
C TYR A 196 12.63 1.67 11.67
N MET A 197 11.77 2.65 11.34
CA MET A 197 10.87 3.25 12.34
C MET A 197 9.94 2.21 12.98
N VAL A 198 9.33 1.35 12.17
CA VAL A 198 8.46 0.25 12.67
C VAL A 198 9.23 -0.73 13.56
N ALA A 199 10.49 -1.01 13.24
CA ALA A 199 11.33 -1.94 14.02
C ALA A 199 11.79 -1.36 15.36
N MET A 200 11.72 -0.04 15.56
CA MET A 200 12.08 0.64 16.81
C MET A 200 10.95 0.60 17.86
N PHE A 201 9.73 0.23 17.47
CA PHE A 201 8.57 0.05 18.34
C PHE A 201 8.33 -1.42 18.69
#